data_a7fa7965a410f43dd8c0988efb55220a
#
_entry.id   a7fa7965a410f43dd8c0988efb55220a
#
_cell.length_a   1.000
_cell.length_b   1.000
_cell.length_c   1.000
_cell.angle_alpha   90.00
_cell.angle_beta   90.00
_cell.angle_gamma   90.00
#
_symmetry.space_group_name_H-M   'P 1'
#
loop_
_entity.id
_entity.type
_entity.pdbx_description
1 polymer ?
#
loop_
_entity_poly.entity_id
_entity_poly.type
_entity_poly.pdbx_seq_one_letter_code
_entity_poly.pdbx_strand_id
1 'polypeptide(L)'
;LCWWLAICFVQTFVLIPGMIYFWGKGAYCGWICSCGALAETLGDQHRDKMPHGDGWNKLNLAGQVIMVLAFALLFLRIGGWIWPGSWADAAFQAGLNGQWFGLKLNYSWMVDTVLAGMVGYGVYFWLSGRFWCRFFCPLAALMHIYPRFSRFRILADQKKCLSCNVCT
;
A
#
# COMPACT_ATOMS: atom_id res chain seq x y z
N LEU A 1 16.99 -5.89 16.25
CA LEU A 1 16.27 -6.20 14.99
C LEU A 1 14.95 -6.94 15.28
N CYS A 2 14.95 -7.97 16.14
CA CYS A 2 13.75 -8.75 16.47
C CYS A 2 12.59 -7.91 17.03
N TRP A 3 12.86 -6.93 17.86
CA TRP A 3 11.85 -6.03 18.42
C TRP A 3 11.13 -5.23 17.34
N TRP A 4 11.86 -4.70 16.35
CA TRP A 4 11.24 -3.98 15.23
C TRP A 4 10.35 -4.87 14.39
N LEU A 5 10.76 -6.09 14.11
CA LEU A 5 9.93 -7.06 13.38
C LEU A 5 8.68 -7.43 14.17
N ALA A 6 8.80 -7.64 15.48
CA ALA A 6 7.66 -7.92 16.35
C ALA A 6 6.67 -6.75 16.36
N ILE A 7 7.16 -5.51 16.49
CA ILE A 7 6.33 -4.29 16.46
C ILE A 7 5.62 -4.18 15.11
N CYS A 8 6.33 -4.31 13.99
CA CYS A 8 5.74 -4.25 12.65
C CYS A 8 4.71 -5.36 12.43
N PHE A 9 4.98 -6.57 12.92
CA PHE A 9 4.03 -7.67 12.83
C PHE A 9 2.75 -7.39 13.62
N VAL A 10 2.88 -6.97 14.88
CA VAL A 10 1.73 -6.62 15.72
C VAL A 10 0.95 -5.46 15.10
N GLN A 11 1.63 -4.44 14.60
CA GLN A 11 0.97 -3.31 13.94
C GLN A 11 0.19 -3.76 12.71
N THR A 12 0.77 -4.58 11.85
CA THR A 12 0.16 -4.98 10.58
C THR A 12 -0.98 -5.99 10.75
N PHE A 13 -0.82 -6.97 11.65
CA PHE A 13 -1.76 -8.09 11.77
C PHE A 13 -2.72 -7.99 12.94
N VAL A 14 -2.47 -7.12 13.91
CA VAL A 14 -3.34 -6.95 15.09
C VAL A 14 -3.93 -5.56 15.13
N LEU A 15 -3.10 -4.52 15.12
CA LEU A 15 -3.55 -3.15 15.32
C LEU A 15 -4.37 -2.66 14.12
N ILE A 16 -3.87 -2.82 12.91
CA ILE A 16 -4.56 -2.36 11.69
C ILE A 16 -5.88 -3.10 11.48
N PRO A 17 -5.95 -4.46 11.51
CA PRO A 17 -7.22 -5.16 11.40
C PRO A 17 -8.20 -4.83 12.53
N GLY A 18 -7.71 -4.69 13.76
CA GLY A 18 -8.52 -4.29 14.90
C GLY A 18 -9.15 -2.92 14.72
N MET A 19 -8.38 -1.92 14.29
CA MET A 19 -8.92 -0.60 13.98
C MET A 19 -9.95 -0.63 12.86
N ILE A 20 -9.68 -1.38 11.80
CA ILE A 20 -10.60 -1.51 10.67
C ILE A 20 -11.88 -2.21 11.10
N TYR A 21 -11.80 -3.21 11.96
CA TYR A 21 -12.97 -3.93 12.46
C TYR A 21 -13.89 -3.02 13.28
N PHE A 22 -13.34 -2.20 14.18
CA PHE A 22 -14.12 -1.36 15.11
C PHE A 22 -14.55 -0.02 14.51
N TRP A 23 -13.72 0.62 13.70
CA TRP A 23 -13.96 1.98 13.19
C TRP A 23 -14.06 2.08 11.67
N GLY A 24 -13.78 1.00 10.97
CA GLY A 24 -13.85 0.96 9.51
C GLY A 24 -12.55 1.32 8.82
N LYS A 25 -12.57 1.16 7.49
CA LYS A 25 -11.39 1.25 6.61
C LYS A 25 -10.60 2.56 6.71
N GLY A 26 -11.30 3.68 6.89
CA GLY A 26 -10.67 5.01 6.89
C GLY A 26 -9.94 5.39 8.18
N ALA A 27 -10.20 4.69 9.29
CA ALA A 27 -9.73 5.09 10.60
C ALA A 27 -8.20 5.12 10.72
N TYR A 28 -7.53 4.08 10.22
CA TYR A 28 -6.07 4.04 10.27
C TYR A 28 -5.43 5.12 9.38
N CYS A 29 -5.92 5.28 8.15
CA CYS A 29 -5.38 6.29 7.23
C CYS A 29 -5.64 7.72 7.70
N GLY A 30 -6.79 7.98 8.34
CA GLY A 30 -7.13 9.32 8.81
C GLY A 30 -6.48 9.70 10.15
N TRP A 31 -6.17 8.74 11.02
CA TRP A 31 -5.72 9.05 12.38
C TRP A 31 -4.24 8.79 12.64
N ILE A 32 -3.66 7.81 11.98
CA ILE A 32 -2.29 7.34 12.30
C ILE A 32 -1.34 7.51 11.11
N CYS A 33 -1.83 7.31 9.88
CA CYS A 33 -0.98 7.31 8.71
C CYS A 33 -0.53 8.72 8.32
N SER A 34 0.78 8.96 8.29
CA SER A 34 1.35 10.24 7.87
C SER A 34 0.98 10.64 6.43
N CYS A 35 0.95 9.67 5.51
CA CYS A 35 0.52 9.92 4.12
C CYS A 35 -0.96 10.30 4.06
N GLY A 36 -1.80 9.73 4.93
CA GLY A 36 -3.20 10.11 5.06
C GLY A 36 -3.36 11.54 5.57
N ALA A 37 -2.58 11.91 6.59
CA ALA A 37 -2.58 13.28 7.11
C ALA A 37 -2.17 14.30 6.04
N LEU A 38 -1.13 14.02 5.25
CA LEU A 38 -0.73 14.88 4.12
C LEU A 38 -1.82 14.98 3.05
N ALA A 39 -2.49 13.87 2.75
CA ALA A 39 -3.58 13.84 1.77
C ALA A 39 -4.81 14.65 2.22
N GLU A 40 -5.07 14.69 3.53
CA GLU A 40 -6.18 15.45 4.13
C GLU A 40 -5.85 16.94 4.28
N THR A 41 -4.59 17.31 4.43
CA THR A 41 -4.18 18.70 4.61
C THR A 41 -3.81 19.38 3.29
N LEU A 42 -2.74 18.93 2.66
CA LEU A 42 -2.24 19.54 1.41
C LEU A 42 -3.00 19.09 0.18
N GLY A 43 -3.50 17.86 0.17
CA GLY A 43 -4.17 17.27 -0.99
C GLY A 43 -5.67 17.54 -1.06
N ASP A 44 -6.27 18.09 -0.01
CA ASP A 44 -7.73 18.27 0.06
C ASP A 44 -8.26 19.26 -0.99
N GLN A 45 -7.52 20.32 -1.28
CA GLN A 45 -7.84 21.29 -2.33
C GLN A 45 -7.98 20.66 -3.74
N HIS A 46 -7.39 19.50 -3.94
CA HIS A 46 -7.39 18.79 -5.22
C HIS A 46 -8.23 17.50 -5.21
N ARG A 47 -9.12 17.37 -4.24
CA ARG A 47 -9.95 16.19 -4.04
C ARG A 47 -10.82 15.86 -5.26
N ASP A 48 -11.34 16.88 -5.92
CA ASP A 48 -12.23 16.75 -7.08
C ASP A 48 -11.49 16.27 -8.34
N LYS A 49 -10.16 16.41 -8.38
CA LYS A 49 -9.34 15.96 -9.51
C LYS A 49 -9.04 14.45 -9.50
N MET A 50 -9.56 13.74 -8.51
CA MET A 50 -9.33 12.29 -8.41
C MET A 50 -9.91 11.57 -9.62
N PRO A 51 -9.10 10.83 -10.38
CA PRO A 51 -9.60 10.11 -11.54
C PRO A 51 -10.55 8.98 -11.13
N HIS A 52 -11.69 8.92 -11.78
CA HIS A 52 -12.73 7.92 -11.60
C HIS A 52 -13.00 7.20 -12.92
N GLY A 53 -13.42 5.95 -12.85
CA GLY A 53 -13.81 5.18 -14.02
C GLY A 53 -13.16 3.79 -14.08
N ASP A 54 -13.68 2.97 -14.98
CA ASP A 54 -13.30 1.57 -15.12
C ASP A 54 -11.83 1.39 -15.56
N GLY A 55 -11.33 2.26 -16.44
CA GLY A 55 -9.94 2.24 -16.88
C GLY A 55 -8.94 2.50 -15.74
N TRP A 56 -9.25 3.43 -14.86
CA TRP A 56 -8.43 3.75 -13.70
C TRP A 56 -8.49 2.66 -12.62
N ASN A 57 -9.56 1.89 -12.61
CA ASN A 57 -9.72 0.77 -11.68
C ASN A 57 -8.67 -0.33 -11.91
N LYS A 58 -8.23 -0.52 -13.16
CA LYS A 58 -7.14 -1.45 -13.50
C LYS A 58 -5.80 -1.06 -12.85
N LEU A 59 -5.59 0.24 -12.61
CA LEU A 59 -4.38 0.72 -11.93
C LEU A 59 -4.31 0.27 -10.46
N ASN A 60 -5.44 -0.05 -9.85
CA ASN A 60 -5.48 -0.62 -8.50
C ASN A 60 -4.76 -1.99 -8.42
N LEU A 61 -4.63 -2.68 -9.55
CA LEU A 61 -3.83 -3.90 -9.64
C LEU A 61 -2.35 -3.63 -9.32
N ALA A 62 -1.83 -2.44 -9.63
CA ALA A 62 -0.44 -2.08 -9.33
C ALA A 62 -0.16 -2.12 -7.82
N GLY A 63 -1.07 -1.59 -6.99
CA GLY A 63 -0.93 -1.67 -5.53
C GLY A 63 -0.96 -3.12 -5.02
N GLN A 64 -1.77 -3.98 -5.63
CA GLN A 64 -1.80 -5.40 -5.28
C GLN A 64 -0.50 -6.12 -5.67
N VAL A 65 0.06 -5.82 -6.84
CA VAL A 65 1.36 -6.37 -7.28
C VAL A 65 2.47 -5.93 -6.34
N ILE A 66 2.53 -4.64 -5.98
CA ILE A 66 3.52 -4.12 -5.03
C ILE A 66 3.37 -4.82 -3.67
N MET A 67 2.14 -5.04 -3.20
CA MET A 67 1.88 -5.76 -1.96
C MET A 67 2.40 -7.21 -2.02
N VAL A 68 2.13 -7.91 -3.12
CA VAL A 68 2.61 -9.30 -3.31
C VAL A 68 4.15 -9.33 -3.32
N LEU A 69 4.79 -8.39 -4.02
CA LEU A 69 6.25 -8.28 -4.03
C LEU A 69 6.81 -8.00 -2.63
N ALA A 70 6.17 -7.11 -1.85
CA ALA A 70 6.58 -6.83 -0.48
C ALA A 70 6.47 -8.08 0.41
N PHE A 71 5.40 -8.85 0.31
CA PHE A 71 5.25 -10.11 1.03
C PHE A 71 6.27 -11.16 0.55
N ALA A 72 6.53 -11.26 -0.74
CA ALA A 72 7.55 -12.16 -1.27
C ALA A 72 8.94 -11.84 -0.69
N LEU A 73 9.33 -10.57 -0.65
CA LEU A 73 10.58 -10.15 -0.03
C LEU A 73 10.61 -10.44 1.48
N LEU A 74 9.50 -10.26 2.17
CA LEU A 74 9.39 -10.60 3.59
C LEU A 74 9.58 -12.10 3.83
N PHE A 75 8.94 -12.96 3.03
CA PHE A 75 9.10 -14.41 3.13
C PHE A 75 10.51 -14.87 2.78
N LEU A 76 11.14 -14.28 1.76
CA LEU A 76 12.54 -14.53 1.43
C LEU A 76 13.48 -14.15 2.59
N ARG A 77 13.18 -13.03 3.27
CA ARG A 77 13.94 -12.59 4.44
C ARG A 77 13.82 -13.55 5.61
N ILE A 78 12.61 -13.99 5.90
CA ILE A 78 12.34 -14.95 6.97
C ILE A 78 13.02 -16.30 6.64
N GLY A 79 12.92 -16.76 5.39
CA GLY A 79 13.58 -17.98 4.91
C GLY A 79 15.09 -17.91 5.03
N GLY A 80 15.72 -16.80 4.63
CA GLY A 80 17.16 -16.57 4.81
C GLY A 80 17.60 -16.50 6.27
N TRP A 81 16.70 -16.15 7.18
CA TRP A 81 16.97 -16.14 8.62
C TRP A 81 16.95 -17.55 9.22
N ILE A 82 16.04 -18.40 8.76
CA ILE A 82 15.91 -19.79 9.22
C ILE A 82 17.06 -20.65 8.66
N TRP A 83 17.43 -20.42 7.40
CA TRP A 83 18.51 -21.11 6.72
C TRP A 83 19.55 -20.12 6.17
N PRO A 84 20.52 -19.69 6.99
CA PRO A 84 21.55 -18.77 6.53
C PRO A 84 22.41 -19.41 5.44
N GLY A 85 22.68 -18.69 4.37
CA GLY A 85 23.41 -19.17 3.20
C GLY A 85 22.57 -19.90 2.15
N SER A 86 21.24 -19.92 2.31
CA SER A 86 20.34 -20.48 1.28
C SER A 86 20.16 -19.52 0.11
N TRP A 87 19.64 -20.05 -1.00
CA TRP A 87 19.28 -19.26 -2.18
C TRP A 87 18.30 -18.12 -1.83
N ALA A 88 17.51 -18.25 -0.76
CA ALA A 88 16.56 -17.25 -0.30
C ALA A 88 17.24 -15.96 0.19
N ASP A 89 18.37 -16.08 0.89
CA ASP A 89 19.13 -14.90 1.31
C ASP A 89 19.79 -14.20 0.13
N ALA A 90 20.35 -14.97 -0.81
CA ALA A 90 20.90 -14.42 -2.06
C ALA A 90 19.84 -13.73 -2.92
N ALA A 91 18.65 -14.31 -3.04
CA ALA A 91 17.53 -13.73 -3.77
C ALA A 91 16.99 -12.45 -3.10
N PHE A 92 16.93 -12.43 -1.76
CA PHE A 92 16.56 -11.23 -1.01
C PHE A 92 17.56 -10.10 -1.22
N GLN A 93 18.87 -10.38 -1.12
CA GLN A 93 19.92 -9.39 -1.34
C GLN A 93 19.92 -8.88 -2.78
N ALA A 94 19.71 -9.75 -3.75
CA ALA A 94 19.58 -9.36 -5.16
C ALA A 94 18.35 -8.47 -5.39
N GLY A 95 17.20 -8.80 -4.78
CA GLY A 95 15.98 -8.01 -4.90
C GLY A 95 16.06 -6.65 -4.19
N LEU A 96 16.74 -6.58 -3.05
CA LEU A 96 16.83 -5.35 -2.27
C LEU A 96 17.98 -4.45 -2.70
N ASN A 97 19.14 -5.01 -3.02
CA ASN A 97 20.39 -4.30 -3.29
C ASN A 97 20.94 -4.57 -4.70
N GLY A 98 20.23 -5.35 -5.51
CA GLY A 98 20.68 -5.71 -6.85
C GLY A 98 20.90 -4.49 -7.75
N GLN A 99 22.02 -4.49 -8.46
CA GLN A 99 22.29 -3.54 -9.53
C GLN A 99 21.92 -4.21 -10.86
N TRP A 100 20.88 -3.71 -11.49
CA TRP A 100 20.50 -4.15 -12.83
C TRP A 100 20.93 -3.08 -13.83
N PHE A 101 21.70 -3.47 -14.84
CA PHE A 101 22.21 -2.58 -15.91
C PHE A 101 22.99 -1.36 -15.41
N GLY A 102 23.75 -1.47 -14.32
CA GLY A 102 24.51 -0.36 -13.78
C GLY A 102 23.71 0.73 -13.06
N LEU A 103 22.38 0.62 -13.06
CA LEU A 103 21.50 1.42 -12.23
C LEU A 103 21.11 0.65 -10.97
N LYS A 104 20.97 1.36 -9.85
CA LYS A 104 20.46 0.80 -8.60
C LYS A 104 18.93 0.62 -8.70
N LEU A 105 18.48 -0.25 -9.60
CA LEU A 105 17.06 -0.61 -9.78
C LEU A 105 16.66 -1.68 -8.75
N ASN A 106 16.84 -1.38 -7.50
CA ASN A 106 16.39 -2.24 -6.40
C ASN A 106 14.96 -1.88 -5.98
N TYR A 107 14.32 -2.77 -5.24
CA TYR A 107 12.95 -2.57 -4.73
C TYR A 107 12.82 -1.26 -3.95
N SER A 108 13.76 -0.96 -3.06
CA SER A 108 13.74 0.26 -2.27
C SER A 108 13.80 1.52 -3.15
N TRP A 109 14.70 1.56 -4.12
CA TRP A 109 14.80 2.72 -5.01
C TRP A 109 13.55 2.91 -5.87
N MET A 110 13.02 1.83 -6.45
CA MET A 110 11.82 1.89 -7.30
C MET A 110 10.57 2.24 -6.51
N VAL A 111 10.33 1.59 -5.36
CA VAL A 111 9.08 1.77 -4.61
C VAL A 111 9.16 3.02 -3.72
N ASP A 112 10.23 3.18 -2.95
CA ASP A 112 10.32 4.26 -1.97
C ASP A 112 10.67 5.59 -2.63
N THR A 113 11.64 5.62 -3.56
CA THR A 113 12.10 6.88 -4.17
C THR A 113 11.24 7.27 -5.36
N VAL A 114 11.03 6.36 -6.34
CA VAL A 114 10.33 6.71 -7.58
C VAL A 114 8.82 6.71 -7.35
N LEU A 115 8.23 5.62 -6.89
CA LEU A 115 6.78 5.52 -6.74
C LEU A 115 6.27 6.36 -5.57
N ALA A 116 6.82 6.22 -4.38
CA ALA A 116 6.34 6.96 -3.23
C ALA A 116 6.79 8.43 -3.25
N GLY A 117 8.07 8.69 -3.52
CA GLY A 117 8.61 10.05 -3.55
C GLY A 117 8.15 10.86 -4.75
N MET A 118 8.51 10.44 -5.96
CA MET A 118 8.25 11.24 -7.17
C MET A 118 6.79 11.19 -7.59
N VAL A 119 6.19 9.98 -7.69
CA VAL A 119 4.81 9.83 -8.15
C VAL A 119 3.84 10.15 -7.01
N GLY A 120 4.08 9.64 -5.80
CA GLY A 120 3.19 9.83 -4.66
C GLY A 120 3.02 11.31 -4.30
N TYR A 121 4.13 12.01 -4.08
CA TYR A 121 4.11 13.43 -3.70
C TYR A 121 4.01 14.37 -4.89
N GLY A 122 4.72 14.10 -5.99
CA GLY A 122 4.72 14.95 -7.18
C GLY A 122 3.37 15.07 -7.85
N VAL A 123 2.56 14.01 -7.78
CA VAL A 123 1.23 13.95 -8.41
C VAL A 123 0.11 14.52 -7.51
N TYR A 124 0.38 14.83 -6.24
CA TYR A 124 -0.60 15.39 -5.30
C TYR A 124 -1.31 16.63 -5.84
N PHE A 125 -0.56 17.54 -6.44
CA PHE A 125 -1.08 18.81 -6.93
C PHE A 125 -1.88 18.67 -8.24
N TRP A 126 -1.69 17.57 -8.97
CA TRP A 126 -2.28 17.39 -10.30
C TRP A 126 -3.50 16.46 -10.28
N LEU A 127 -3.43 15.37 -9.54
CA LEU A 127 -4.47 14.33 -9.58
C LEU A 127 -5.26 14.19 -8.28
N SER A 128 -4.67 14.32 -7.15
CA SER A 128 -5.30 14.35 -5.80
C SER A 128 -4.28 13.87 -4.77
N GLY A 129 -4.38 14.38 -3.54
CA GLY A 129 -3.56 13.91 -2.43
C GLY A 129 -3.73 12.43 -2.08
N ARG A 130 -4.83 11.81 -2.49
CA ARG A 130 -5.10 10.39 -2.23
C ARG A 130 -4.75 9.46 -3.39
N PHE A 131 -4.15 9.98 -4.47
CA PHE A 131 -3.81 9.18 -5.64
C PHE A 131 -2.87 8.01 -5.30
N TRP A 132 -1.79 8.30 -4.59
CA TRP A 132 -0.88 7.27 -4.09
C TRP A 132 -1.58 6.23 -3.22
N CYS A 133 -2.36 6.68 -2.23
CA CYS A 133 -3.06 5.82 -1.30
C CYS A 133 -4.05 4.88 -1.99
N ARG A 134 -4.63 5.33 -3.11
CA ARG A 134 -5.64 4.54 -3.81
C ARG A 134 -5.04 3.49 -4.73
N PHE A 135 -3.99 3.84 -5.48
CA PHE A 135 -3.52 3.00 -6.60
C PHE A 135 -2.22 2.26 -6.33
N PHE A 136 -1.32 2.80 -5.52
CA PHE A 136 0.03 2.26 -5.37
C PHE A 136 0.39 1.83 -3.95
N CYS A 137 -0.33 2.26 -2.94
CA CYS A 137 0.00 1.95 -1.56
C CYS A 137 -0.28 0.46 -1.25
N PRO A 138 0.74 -0.34 -0.88
CA PRO A 138 0.55 -1.75 -0.55
C PRO A 138 -0.30 -1.94 0.70
N LEU A 139 -0.20 -1.02 1.66
CA LEU A 139 -1.02 -1.06 2.87
C LEU A 139 -2.50 -0.82 2.55
N ALA A 140 -2.81 0.07 1.60
CA ALA A 140 -4.18 0.27 1.16
C ALA A 140 -4.73 -0.97 0.46
N ALA A 141 -3.90 -1.68 -0.33
CA ALA A 141 -4.29 -2.95 -0.92
C ALA A 141 -4.64 -4.00 0.16
N LEU A 142 -3.85 -4.10 1.22
CA LEU A 142 -4.15 -4.94 2.37
C LEU A 142 -5.45 -4.53 3.08
N MET A 143 -5.66 -3.22 3.23
CA MET A 143 -6.89 -2.67 3.80
C MET A 143 -8.13 -2.90 2.95
N HIS A 144 -8.01 -3.28 1.67
CA HIS A 144 -9.16 -3.73 0.87
C HIS A 144 -9.62 -5.15 1.22
N ILE A 145 -8.75 -5.96 1.82
CA ILE A 145 -9.08 -7.32 2.25
C ILE A 145 -9.81 -7.30 3.59
N TYR A 146 -9.31 -6.55 4.56
CA TYR A 146 -9.85 -6.53 5.93
C TYR A 146 -11.30 -6.06 6.07
N PRO A 147 -11.81 -5.08 5.30
CA PRO A 147 -13.20 -4.64 5.44
C PRO A 147 -14.25 -5.70 5.10
N ARG A 148 -13.86 -6.80 4.46
CA ARG A 148 -14.77 -7.94 4.25
C ARG A 148 -15.22 -8.54 5.58
N PHE A 149 -14.40 -8.43 6.61
CA PHE A 149 -14.66 -8.93 7.97
C PHE A 149 -15.05 -7.82 8.95
N SER A 150 -15.07 -6.55 8.51
CA SER A 150 -15.38 -5.41 9.35
C SER A 150 -16.87 -5.33 9.70
N ARG A 151 -17.14 -4.81 10.92
CA ARG A 151 -18.48 -4.50 11.38
C ARG A 151 -19.13 -3.37 10.56
N PHE A 152 -18.31 -2.38 10.16
CA PHE A 152 -18.76 -1.26 9.35
C PHE A 152 -18.27 -1.44 7.91
N ARG A 153 -19.18 -1.67 7.00
CA ARG A 153 -18.89 -1.85 5.58
C ARG A 153 -19.94 -1.15 4.71
N ILE A 154 -19.50 -0.59 3.61
CA ILE A 154 -20.39 -0.03 2.60
C ILE A 154 -20.81 -1.18 1.67
N LEU A 155 -22.09 -1.45 1.59
CA LEU A 155 -22.67 -2.42 0.67
C LEU A 155 -23.26 -1.66 -0.52
N ALA A 156 -22.64 -1.79 -1.68
CA ALA A 156 -23.17 -1.24 -2.92
C ALA A 156 -24.08 -2.27 -3.60
N ASP A 157 -25.27 -1.84 -3.99
CA ASP A 157 -26.15 -2.65 -4.83
C ASP A 157 -25.56 -2.71 -6.24
N GLN A 158 -25.19 -3.91 -6.69
CA GLN A 158 -24.57 -4.12 -8.01
C GLN A 158 -25.44 -3.66 -9.17
N LYS A 159 -26.76 -3.72 -9.02
CA LYS A 159 -27.72 -3.26 -10.06
C LYS A 159 -27.76 -1.74 -10.23
N LYS A 160 -27.42 -1.00 -9.17
CA LYS A 160 -27.43 0.48 -9.16
C LYS A 160 -26.01 1.07 -9.21
N CYS A 161 -25.00 0.23 -9.20
CA CYS A 161 -23.61 0.65 -9.16
C CYS A 161 -23.15 1.10 -10.55
N LEU A 162 -22.74 2.37 -10.66
CA LEU A 162 -22.16 2.95 -11.89
C LEU A 162 -20.66 2.63 -12.04
N SER A 163 -20.08 1.78 -11.21
CA SER A 163 -18.64 1.44 -11.21
C SER A 163 -17.70 2.65 -11.14
N CYS A 164 -18.16 3.75 -10.57
CA CYS A 164 -17.38 4.99 -10.47
C CYS A 164 -16.31 4.97 -9.39
N ASN A 165 -16.27 3.95 -8.54
CA ASN A 165 -15.31 3.76 -7.44
C ASN A 165 -15.23 4.90 -6.41
N VAL A 166 -16.27 5.69 -6.24
CA VAL A 166 -16.32 6.76 -5.24
C VAL A 166 -16.48 6.19 -3.82
N CYS A 167 -17.11 5.01 -3.70
CA CYS A 167 -17.40 4.37 -2.42
C CYS A 167 -16.24 3.54 -1.82
N THR A 168 -15.12 3.39 -2.53
CA THR A 168 -13.99 2.52 -2.10
C THR A 168 -12.91 3.26 -1.32
#